data_6e351e369168a2d5fc70441f8bdd87ea
#
_entry.id   6e351e369168a2d5fc70441f8bdd87ea
#
_cell.length_a   1.000
_cell.length_b   1.000
_cell.length_c   1.000
_cell.angle_alpha   90.00
_cell.angle_beta   90.00
_cell.angle_gamma   90.00
#
_symmetry.space_group_name_H-M   'P 1'
#
loop_
_entity.id
_entity.type
_entity.pdbx_description
1 polymer ?
#
loop_
_entity_poly.entity_id
_entity_poly.type
_entity_poly.pdbx_seq_one_letter_code
_entity_poly.pdbx_strand_id
1 'polypeptide(L)'
;MDLLNAFKALANPARLKILSGLKDPERSFPAQDEGDVKVDGVCVSSIQEGMGLSQSTTSQYMSVLSRAGLVVATRRGKWTYYKRNEVAIRQLAAAIGTDL
;
A
#
# COMPACT_ATOMS: atom_id res chain seq x y z
N MET A 1 4.66 11.83 12.16
CA MET A 1 3.67 10.80 11.77
C MET A 1 2.61 10.66 12.87
N ASP A 2 1.37 10.56 12.48
CA ASP A 2 0.27 10.29 13.40
C ASP A 2 0.20 8.79 13.68
N LEU A 3 0.69 8.38 14.84
CA LEU A 3 0.77 6.95 15.22
C LEU A 3 -0.59 6.27 15.28
N LEU A 4 -1.58 6.93 15.90
CA LEU A 4 -2.90 6.33 16.01
C LEU A 4 -3.53 6.10 14.64
N ASN A 5 -3.38 7.05 13.73
CA ASN A 5 -3.89 6.93 12.38
C ASN A 5 -3.21 5.78 11.62
N ALA A 6 -1.90 5.64 11.78
CA ALA A 6 -1.16 4.53 11.20
C ALA A 6 -1.65 3.18 11.75
N PHE A 7 -1.84 3.08 13.07
CA PHE A 7 -2.34 1.85 13.68
C PHE A 7 -3.75 1.51 13.21
N LYS A 8 -4.63 2.51 13.09
CA LYS A 8 -5.98 2.29 12.57
C LYS A 8 -5.95 1.78 11.14
N ALA A 9 -5.07 2.34 10.31
CA ALA A 9 -4.92 1.90 8.93
C ALA A 9 -4.45 0.45 8.84
N LEU A 10 -3.61 0.01 9.76
CA LEU A 10 -3.08 -1.34 9.80
C LEU A 10 -3.97 -2.34 10.54
N ALA A 11 -4.98 -1.88 11.26
CA ALA A 11 -5.88 -2.75 12.03
C ALA A 11 -6.94 -3.40 11.12
N ASN A 12 -6.50 -4.07 10.06
CA ASN A 12 -7.35 -4.76 9.10
C ASN A 12 -6.51 -5.81 8.37
N PRO A 13 -6.94 -7.09 8.35
CA PRO A 13 -6.12 -8.15 7.77
C PRO A 13 -5.80 -7.96 6.30
N ALA A 14 -6.74 -7.42 5.52
CA ALA A 14 -6.50 -7.17 4.10
C ALA A 14 -5.48 -6.06 3.88
N ARG A 15 -5.60 -4.96 4.62
CA ARG A 15 -4.64 -3.85 4.49
C ARG A 15 -3.24 -4.24 4.95
N LEU A 16 -3.11 -5.03 6.01
CA LEU A 16 -1.82 -5.58 6.42
C LEU A 16 -1.21 -6.43 5.31
N LYS A 17 -2.01 -7.29 4.70
CA LYS A 17 -1.55 -8.18 3.63
C LYS A 17 -1.14 -7.39 2.40
N ILE A 18 -1.89 -6.35 2.04
CA ILE A 18 -1.53 -5.47 0.93
C ILE A 18 -0.18 -4.81 1.18
N LEU A 19 0.00 -4.19 2.33
CA LEU A 19 1.25 -3.50 2.65
C LEU A 19 2.44 -4.47 2.64
N SER A 20 2.27 -5.64 3.22
CA SER A 20 3.28 -6.70 3.19
C SER A 20 3.59 -7.14 1.76
N GLY A 21 2.56 -7.30 0.94
CA GLY A 21 2.72 -7.68 -0.47
C GLY A 21 3.47 -6.64 -1.29
N LEU A 22 3.28 -5.36 -1.00
CA LEU A 22 3.98 -4.28 -1.68
C LEU A 22 5.49 -4.26 -1.40
N LYS A 23 5.94 -5.00 -0.40
CA LYS A 23 7.37 -5.16 -0.12
C LYS A 23 8.05 -6.04 -1.17
N ASP A 24 7.34 -7.04 -1.68
CA ASP A 24 7.82 -7.93 -2.74
C ASP A 24 6.70 -8.11 -3.77
N PRO A 25 6.46 -7.08 -4.59
CA PRO A 25 5.27 -7.03 -5.42
C PRO A 25 5.23 -8.08 -6.52
N GLU A 26 6.37 -8.48 -7.05
CA GLU A 26 6.42 -9.47 -8.13
C GLU A 26 5.96 -10.86 -7.66
N ARG A 27 6.19 -11.18 -6.38
CA ARG A 27 5.71 -12.44 -5.79
C ARG A 27 4.27 -12.37 -5.31
N SER A 28 3.80 -11.18 -4.98
CA SER A 28 2.55 -10.99 -4.24
C SER A 28 1.36 -10.66 -5.13
N PHE A 29 1.61 -10.05 -6.28
CA PHE A 29 0.54 -9.58 -7.17
C PHE A 29 0.80 -10.05 -8.60
N PRO A 30 -0.28 -10.28 -9.39
CA PRO A 30 -0.12 -10.64 -10.80
C PRO A 30 0.56 -9.51 -11.58
N ALA A 31 1.24 -9.90 -12.66
CA ALA A 31 1.92 -8.96 -13.54
C ALA A 31 0.93 -7.95 -14.09
N GLN A 32 1.37 -6.70 -14.21
CA GLN A 32 0.57 -5.62 -14.75
C GLN A 32 0.96 -5.34 -16.21
N ASP A 33 -0.02 -4.83 -16.97
CA ASP A 33 0.17 -4.60 -18.39
C ASP A 33 1.03 -3.36 -18.67
N GLU A 34 0.92 -2.33 -17.85
CA GLU A 34 1.62 -1.07 -18.00
C GLU A 34 2.32 -0.68 -16.71
N GLY A 35 3.35 0.14 -16.86
CA GLY A 35 4.14 0.61 -15.72
C GLY A 35 5.17 -0.40 -15.25
N ASP A 36 6.20 0.13 -14.61
CA ASP A 36 7.28 -0.67 -14.02
C ASP A 36 7.05 -0.76 -12.51
N VAL A 37 6.86 -1.97 -12.02
CA VAL A 37 6.60 -2.23 -10.59
C VAL A 37 7.65 -1.58 -9.69
N LYS A 38 8.90 -1.55 -10.10
CA LYS A 38 10.00 -0.98 -9.29
C LYS A 38 10.01 0.54 -9.31
N VAL A 39 9.63 1.14 -10.43
CA VAL A 39 9.64 2.61 -10.61
C VAL A 39 8.31 3.22 -10.22
N ASP A 40 7.22 2.72 -10.80
CA ASP A 40 5.88 3.29 -10.65
C ASP A 40 5.14 2.75 -9.44
N GLY A 41 5.41 1.50 -9.08
CA GLY A 41 4.66 0.76 -8.10
C GLY A 41 3.69 -0.22 -8.72
N VAL A 42 2.76 -0.73 -7.92
CA VAL A 42 1.78 -1.73 -8.33
C VAL A 42 0.48 -1.05 -8.72
N CYS A 43 -0.03 -1.38 -9.90
CA CYS A 43 -1.31 -0.88 -10.37
C CYS A 43 -2.44 -1.38 -9.47
N VAL A 44 -3.42 -0.52 -9.22
CA VAL A 44 -4.56 -0.87 -8.36
C VAL A 44 -5.29 -2.14 -8.84
N SER A 45 -5.36 -2.35 -10.15
CA SER A 45 -6.01 -3.55 -10.71
C SER A 45 -5.26 -4.84 -10.33
N SER A 46 -3.93 -4.80 -10.30
CA SER A 46 -3.12 -5.94 -9.86
C SER A 46 -3.29 -6.22 -8.36
N ILE A 47 -3.40 -5.18 -7.55
CA ILE A 47 -3.69 -5.33 -6.12
C ILE A 47 -5.07 -5.98 -5.94
N GLN A 48 -6.07 -5.47 -6.66
CA GLN A 48 -7.43 -5.99 -6.62
C GLN A 48 -7.47 -7.48 -6.95
N GLU A 49 -6.84 -7.86 -8.05
CA GLU A 49 -6.81 -9.23 -8.52
C GLU A 49 -6.05 -10.14 -7.53
N GLY A 50 -4.88 -9.71 -7.09
CA GLY A 50 -4.07 -10.50 -6.16
C GLY A 50 -4.72 -10.70 -4.80
N MET A 51 -5.55 -9.75 -4.37
CA MET A 51 -6.27 -9.83 -3.09
C MET A 51 -7.65 -10.48 -3.21
N GLY A 52 -8.17 -10.65 -4.42
CA GLY A 52 -9.52 -11.17 -4.61
C GLY A 52 -10.61 -10.25 -4.08
N LEU A 53 -10.41 -8.94 -4.17
CA LEU A 53 -11.35 -7.93 -3.66
C LEU A 53 -12.11 -7.26 -4.80
N SER A 54 -13.22 -6.60 -4.45
CA SER A 54 -13.90 -5.72 -5.40
C SER A 54 -13.07 -4.48 -5.69
N GLN A 55 -13.37 -3.81 -6.79
CA GLN A 55 -12.69 -2.56 -7.15
C GLN A 55 -12.92 -1.48 -6.08
N SER A 56 -14.15 -1.33 -5.64
CA SER A 56 -14.48 -0.29 -4.64
C SER A 56 -13.80 -0.55 -3.31
N THR A 57 -13.76 -1.79 -2.85
CA THR A 57 -13.08 -2.14 -1.59
C THR A 57 -11.57 -1.92 -1.70
N THR A 58 -10.97 -2.31 -2.81
CA THR A 58 -9.53 -2.09 -3.05
C THR A 58 -9.20 -0.60 -3.03
N SER A 59 -9.98 0.20 -3.76
CA SER A 59 -9.75 1.65 -3.80
C SER A 59 -9.92 2.29 -2.42
N GLN A 60 -10.89 1.85 -1.64
CA GLN A 60 -11.11 2.33 -0.28
C GLN A 60 -9.94 1.97 0.63
N TYR A 61 -9.45 0.74 0.58
CA TYR A 61 -8.31 0.30 1.38
C TYR A 61 -7.03 1.04 1.01
N MET A 62 -6.78 1.25 -0.29
CA MET A 62 -5.62 2.00 -0.72
C MET A 62 -5.71 3.47 -0.30
N SER A 63 -6.91 4.05 -0.30
CA SER A 63 -7.14 5.41 0.20
C SER A 63 -6.81 5.50 1.69
N VAL A 64 -7.22 4.52 2.49
CA VAL A 64 -6.90 4.48 3.93
C VAL A 64 -5.39 4.42 4.15
N LEU A 65 -4.69 3.55 3.44
CA LEU A 65 -3.23 3.42 3.55
C LEU A 65 -2.50 4.70 3.09
N SER A 66 -3.00 5.34 2.02
CA SER A 66 -2.41 6.59 1.50
C SER A 66 -2.58 7.74 2.49
N ARG A 67 -3.76 7.90 3.07
CA ARG A 67 -4.02 8.96 4.04
C ARG A 67 -3.20 8.80 5.31
N ALA A 68 -2.91 7.57 5.69
CA ALA A 68 -2.04 7.28 6.82
C ALA A 68 -0.55 7.49 6.49
N GLY A 69 -0.23 7.76 5.23
CA GLY A 69 1.14 7.98 4.79
C GLY A 69 1.97 6.70 4.62
N LEU A 70 1.32 5.53 4.63
CA LEU A 70 2.04 4.24 4.57
C LEU A 70 2.34 3.78 3.15
N VAL A 71 1.60 4.29 2.18
CA VAL A 71 1.86 4.06 0.76
C VAL A 71 1.87 5.40 0.02
N VAL A 72 2.54 5.43 -1.12
CA VAL A 72 2.57 6.56 -2.02
C VAL A 72 1.79 6.19 -3.27
N ALA A 73 0.80 7.00 -3.61
CA ALA A 73 0.00 6.85 -4.81
C ALA A 73 0.57 7.72 -5.93
N THR A 74 0.75 7.15 -7.10
CA THR A 74 1.22 7.89 -8.29
C THR A 74 0.22 7.69 -9.41
N ARG A 75 -0.31 8.79 -9.95
CA ARG A 75 -1.23 8.75 -11.09
C ARG A 75 -0.46 8.88 -12.39
N ARG A 76 -0.68 7.94 -13.31
CA ARG A 76 -0.13 7.99 -14.66
C ARG A 76 -1.25 7.70 -15.65
N GLY A 77 -1.67 8.72 -16.38
CA GLY A 77 -2.83 8.62 -17.26
C GLY A 77 -4.08 8.28 -16.46
N LYS A 78 -4.75 7.20 -16.83
CA LYS A 78 -5.96 6.74 -16.14
C LYS A 78 -5.70 5.73 -15.02
N TRP A 79 -4.43 5.36 -14.79
CA TRP A 79 -4.06 4.35 -13.80
C TRP A 79 -3.43 4.96 -12.57
N THR A 80 -3.69 4.37 -11.40
CA THR A 80 -3.02 4.72 -10.14
C THR A 80 -2.16 3.55 -9.71
N TYR A 81 -0.92 3.86 -9.33
CA TYR A 81 0.10 2.91 -8.89
C TYR A 81 0.47 3.19 -7.44
N TYR A 82 0.80 2.15 -6.69
CA TYR A 82 1.08 2.27 -5.26
C TYR A 82 2.41 1.63 -4.92
N LYS A 83 3.18 2.32 -4.07
CA LYS A 83 4.42 1.81 -3.49
C LYS A 83 4.37 2.01 -1.99
N ARG A 84 5.09 1.19 -1.24
CA ARG A 84 5.30 1.44 0.18
C ARG A 84 6.05 2.76 0.36
N ASN A 85 5.66 3.50 1.38
CA ASN A 85 6.43 4.67 1.82
C ASN A 85 7.48 4.19 2.82
N GLU A 86 8.67 3.84 2.34
CA GLU A 86 9.69 3.22 3.18
C GLU A 86 10.18 4.16 4.30
N VAL A 87 10.25 5.45 4.03
CA VAL A 87 10.62 6.44 5.05
C VAL A 87 9.61 6.45 6.18
N ALA A 88 8.32 6.53 5.85
CA ALA A 88 7.24 6.55 6.86
C ALA A 88 7.19 5.24 7.65
N ILE A 89 7.40 4.11 6.99
CA ILE A 89 7.39 2.80 7.65
C ILE A 89 8.56 2.68 8.64
N ARG A 90 9.75 3.15 8.27
CA ARG A 90 10.89 3.19 9.19
C ARG A 90 10.63 4.11 10.38
N GLN A 91 9.99 5.26 10.16
CA GLN A 91 9.61 6.18 11.23
C GLN A 91 8.62 5.53 12.18
N LEU A 92 7.64 4.80 11.66
CA LEU A 92 6.66 4.08 12.48
C LEU A 92 7.35 3.01 13.33
N ALA A 93 8.23 2.21 12.74
CA ALA A 93 8.97 1.18 13.47
C ALA A 93 9.83 1.79 14.58
N ALA A 94 10.52 2.89 14.31
CA ALA A 94 11.32 3.60 15.30
C ALA A 94 10.45 4.16 16.43
N ALA A 95 9.31 4.76 16.11
CA ALA A 95 8.40 5.31 17.10
C ALA A 95 7.84 4.21 18.02
N ILE A 96 7.50 3.05 17.48
CA ILE A 96 7.06 1.91 18.29
C ILE A 96 8.16 1.51 19.28
N GLY A 97 9.40 1.47 18.84
CA GLY A 97 10.51 1.06 19.69
C GLY A 97 10.95 2.09 20.73
N THR A 98 10.73 3.39 20.48
CA THR A 98 11.23 4.45 21.36
C THR A 98 10.12 5.16 22.15
N ASP A 99 8.93 5.31 21.59
CA ASP A 99 7.86 6.11 22.19
C ASP A 99 6.82 5.26 22.92
N LEU A 100 6.77 4.00 22.63
CA LEU A 100 5.86 3.06 23.26
C LEU A 100 6.61 2.03 24.10
#